data_a2dbd100087e0c983281e3bacd370f9e
#
_entry.id   a2dbd100087e0c983281e3bacd370f9e
#
_cell.length_a   1.000
_cell.length_b   1.000
_cell.length_c   1.000
_cell.angle_alpha   90.00
_cell.angle_beta   90.00
_cell.angle_gamma   90.00
#
_symmetry.space_group_name_H-M   'P 1'
#
loop_
_entity.id
_entity.type
_entity.pdbx_description
1 polymer ?
#
loop_
_entity_poly.entity_id
_entity_poly.type
_entity_poly.pdbx_seq_one_letter_code
_entity_poly.pdbx_strand_id
1 'polypeptide(L)'
;LDAALDEYNARTGHDIPIHVDAASGGFILPFIHPEKKWDFRLKWVLSISTSGHKYGLVYPGLGWVVWKDKKYLPGKMSFSVNYLGADITQVGLNFSRPGAQVLGQYYQFIRLGFEGYKQVQENSMAIARYLHEEIGKMKPFVNYGKEVVNPLFIWMMCSTYAQTSKWTLFDLQDKLKQNGWMVPAYTMPKNIEDRVVMRIVVRQGFSRDMAD
;
A
#
# COMPACT_ATOMS: atom_id res chain seq x y z
N LEU A 1 -14.09 9.26 8.57
CA LEU A 1 -14.03 8.19 9.58
C LEU A 1 -13.67 8.75 10.97
N ASP A 2 -12.59 9.57 11.11
CA ASP A 2 -12.15 10.13 12.39
C ASP A 2 -13.27 10.92 13.10
N ALA A 3 -13.93 11.83 12.38
CA ALA A 3 -15.06 12.60 12.92
C ALA A 3 -16.26 11.71 13.31
N ALA A 4 -16.58 10.69 12.51
CA ALA A 4 -17.64 9.74 12.82
C ALA A 4 -17.34 8.90 14.08
N LEU A 5 -16.06 8.54 14.27
CA LEU A 5 -15.63 7.87 15.50
C LEU A 5 -15.64 8.79 16.71
N ASP A 6 -15.30 10.06 16.52
CA ASP A 6 -15.38 11.04 17.61
C ASP A 6 -16.82 11.17 18.15
N GLU A 7 -17.78 11.29 17.24
CA GLU A 7 -19.21 11.31 17.57
C GLU A 7 -19.68 10.01 18.22
N TYR A 8 -19.28 8.86 17.65
CA TYR A 8 -19.68 7.55 18.18
C TYR A 8 -19.12 7.30 19.59
N ASN A 9 -17.83 7.54 19.79
CA ASN A 9 -17.17 7.37 21.08
C ASN A 9 -17.76 8.29 22.16
N ALA A 10 -18.03 9.56 21.81
CA ALA A 10 -18.67 10.49 22.70
C ALA A 10 -20.08 10.05 23.12
N ARG A 11 -20.86 9.50 22.17
CA ARG A 11 -22.23 9.05 22.42
C ARG A 11 -22.31 7.75 23.23
N THR A 12 -21.37 6.83 23.01
CA THR A 12 -21.43 5.46 23.59
C THR A 12 -20.53 5.26 24.79
N GLY A 13 -19.62 6.19 25.08
CA GLY A 13 -18.58 6.04 26.10
C GLY A 13 -17.49 5.04 25.73
N HIS A 14 -17.43 4.58 24.48
CA HIS A 14 -16.35 3.75 23.99
C HIS A 14 -15.11 4.59 23.65
N ASP A 15 -13.97 3.91 23.54
CA ASP A 15 -12.68 4.49 23.15
C ASP A 15 -12.08 3.66 22.00
N ILE A 16 -12.75 3.70 20.85
CA ILE A 16 -12.39 2.90 19.68
C ILE A 16 -11.35 3.67 18.87
N PRO A 17 -10.10 3.15 18.75
CA PRO A 17 -9.04 3.78 17.96
C PRO A 17 -9.09 3.38 16.49
N ILE A 18 -8.30 4.09 15.68
CA ILE A 18 -8.00 3.75 14.31
C ILE A 18 -6.58 3.19 14.23
N HIS A 19 -6.44 2.03 13.61
CA HIS A 19 -5.18 1.57 13.02
C HIS A 19 -5.20 1.86 11.52
N VAL A 20 -4.17 2.50 11.01
CA VAL A 20 -4.04 2.77 9.58
C VAL A 20 -3.12 1.72 8.96
N ASP A 21 -3.67 0.87 8.11
CA ASP A 21 -2.87 0.04 7.22
C ASP A 21 -2.40 0.88 6.03
N ALA A 22 -1.20 1.44 6.18
CA ALA A 22 -0.53 2.23 5.16
C ALA A 22 0.58 1.42 4.47
N ALA A 23 0.38 0.10 4.30
CA ALA A 23 1.38 -0.80 3.74
C ALA A 23 2.02 -0.29 2.44
N SER A 24 1.26 0.34 1.57
CA SER A 24 1.76 1.03 0.38
C SER A 24 1.81 2.55 0.59
N GLY A 25 0.72 3.14 1.09
CA GLY A 25 0.52 4.59 1.19
C GLY A 25 1.50 5.30 2.12
N GLY A 26 2.05 4.61 3.13
CA GLY A 26 2.95 5.20 4.12
C GLY A 26 4.28 5.71 3.55
N PHE A 27 4.72 5.19 2.40
CA PHE A 27 5.88 5.68 1.66
C PHE A 27 5.51 6.45 0.38
N ILE A 28 4.25 6.83 0.23
CA ILE A 28 3.74 7.61 -0.92
C ILE A 28 3.17 8.94 -0.42
N LEU A 29 2.14 8.87 0.43
CA LEU A 29 1.37 10.04 0.85
C LEU A 29 2.20 11.15 1.50
N PRO A 30 3.18 10.86 2.38
CA PRO A 30 4.00 11.92 2.98
C PRO A 30 4.78 12.75 1.97
N PHE A 31 5.11 12.17 0.82
CA PHE A 31 5.97 12.79 -0.18
C PHE A 31 5.19 13.52 -1.28
N ILE A 32 4.06 12.96 -1.73
CA ILE A 32 3.31 13.50 -2.87
C ILE A 32 1.96 14.12 -2.50
N HIS A 33 1.45 13.84 -1.30
CA HIS A 33 0.19 14.37 -0.78
C HIS A 33 0.31 14.78 0.70
N PRO A 34 1.30 15.62 1.07
CA PRO A 34 1.55 15.99 2.47
C PRO A 34 0.38 16.72 3.13
N GLU A 35 -0.50 17.34 2.34
CA GLU A 35 -1.72 18.03 2.79
C GLU A 35 -2.80 17.07 3.28
N LYS A 36 -2.82 15.82 2.81
CA LYS A 36 -3.83 14.83 3.20
C LYS A 36 -3.62 14.37 4.63
N LYS A 37 -4.65 14.50 5.44
CA LYS A 37 -4.66 14.02 6.83
C LYS A 37 -5.09 12.56 6.85
N TRP A 38 -4.16 11.65 7.09
CA TRP A 38 -4.38 10.22 7.20
C TRP A 38 -3.60 9.60 8.36
N ASP A 39 -2.75 10.38 8.98
CA ASP A 39 -1.76 10.00 9.99
C ASP A 39 -2.14 10.48 11.39
N PHE A 40 -1.17 10.56 12.27
CA PHE A 40 -1.33 11.00 13.67
C PHE A 40 -1.83 12.43 13.85
N ARG A 41 -2.02 13.19 12.78
CA ARG A 41 -2.75 14.48 12.80
C ARG A 41 -4.25 14.27 13.05
N LEU A 42 -4.76 13.05 12.84
CA LEU A 42 -6.11 12.65 13.22
C LEU A 42 -6.15 12.23 14.70
N LYS A 43 -7.26 12.53 15.37
CA LYS A 43 -7.42 12.30 16.82
C LYS A 43 -7.32 10.81 17.15
N TRP A 44 -8.06 9.98 16.44
CA TRP A 44 -8.26 8.56 16.73
C TRP A 44 -7.23 7.63 16.09
N VAL A 45 -6.34 8.14 15.24
CA VAL A 45 -5.25 7.34 14.70
C VAL A 45 -4.18 7.14 15.77
N LEU A 46 -4.05 5.92 16.28
CA LEU A 46 -3.13 5.56 17.35
C LEU A 46 -1.97 4.67 16.88
N SER A 47 -2.11 4.00 15.75
CA SER A 47 -1.03 3.20 15.15
C SER A 47 -1.12 3.19 13.63
N ILE A 48 0.03 3.04 13.00
CA ILE A 48 0.18 3.00 11.54
C ILE A 48 1.15 1.88 11.20
N SER A 49 0.76 1.00 10.26
CA SER A 49 1.68 0.04 9.66
C SER A 49 2.07 0.47 8.26
N THR A 50 3.34 0.22 7.87
CA THR A 50 3.80 0.44 6.50
C THR A 50 4.87 -0.58 6.11
N SER A 51 4.96 -0.88 4.81
CA SER A 51 5.88 -1.90 4.29
C SER A 51 7.09 -1.26 3.61
N GLY A 52 8.28 -1.45 4.19
CA GLY A 52 9.53 -0.97 3.59
C GLY A 52 9.80 -1.61 2.21
N HIS A 53 9.42 -2.88 2.04
CA HIS A 53 9.62 -3.63 0.80
C HIS A 53 8.65 -3.29 -0.35
N LYS A 54 7.70 -2.39 -0.13
CA LYS A 54 6.83 -1.86 -1.19
C LYS A 54 7.43 -0.55 -1.72
N TYR A 55 6.90 0.56 -1.32
CA TYR A 55 7.38 1.88 -1.76
C TYR A 55 8.47 2.48 -0.87
N GLY A 56 8.91 1.75 0.18
CA GLY A 56 10.09 2.09 0.96
C GLY A 56 11.41 1.71 0.30
N LEU A 57 11.37 1.04 -0.87
CA LEU A 57 12.52 0.78 -1.76
C LEU A 57 13.60 -0.14 -1.17
N VAL A 58 13.19 -1.12 -0.38
CA VAL A 58 14.06 -2.18 0.14
C VAL A 58 13.51 -3.56 -0.20
N TYR A 59 14.34 -4.59 -0.03
CA TYR A 59 13.91 -5.98 -0.22
C TYR A 59 12.94 -6.45 0.88
N PRO A 60 12.15 -7.51 0.63
CA PRO A 60 11.28 -8.11 1.64
C PRO A 60 12.02 -8.50 2.92
N GLY A 61 11.33 -8.39 4.06
CA GLY A 61 11.87 -8.70 5.39
C GLY A 61 11.82 -7.52 6.36
N LEU A 62 11.28 -6.37 5.95
CA LEU A 62 11.09 -5.21 6.80
C LEU A 62 9.65 -4.69 6.70
N GLY A 63 9.01 -4.56 7.85
CA GLY A 63 7.77 -3.83 8.05
C GLY A 63 7.92 -2.84 9.19
N TRP A 64 7.18 -1.76 9.13
CA TRP A 64 7.12 -0.74 10.15
C TRP A 64 5.77 -0.75 10.83
N VAL A 65 5.77 -0.64 12.15
CA VAL A 65 4.60 -0.23 12.91
C VAL A 65 5.02 0.96 13.78
N VAL A 66 4.27 2.04 13.68
CA VAL A 66 4.51 3.27 14.43
C VAL A 66 3.31 3.53 15.31
N TRP A 67 3.56 3.82 16.58
CA TRP A 67 2.55 4.14 17.57
C TRP A 67 2.59 5.63 17.87
N LYS A 68 1.43 6.27 18.00
CA LYS A 68 1.32 7.69 18.33
C LYS A 68 2.00 8.03 19.67
N ASP A 69 1.92 7.10 20.62
CA ASP A 69 2.54 7.20 21.94
C ASP A 69 2.84 5.79 22.46
N LYS A 70 3.88 5.64 23.28
CA LYS A 70 4.28 4.36 23.89
C LYS A 70 3.16 3.72 24.72
N LYS A 71 2.28 4.52 25.33
CA LYS A 71 1.14 4.03 26.13
C LYS A 71 0.14 3.20 25.32
N TYR A 72 0.10 3.38 23.99
CA TYR A 72 -0.81 2.64 23.10
C TYR A 72 -0.23 1.29 22.65
N LEU A 73 1.07 1.06 22.90
CA LEU A 73 1.67 -0.25 22.66
C LEU A 73 1.16 -1.24 23.73
N PRO A 74 0.45 -2.33 23.34
CA PRO A 74 -0.07 -3.27 24.31
C PRO A 74 1.04 -3.96 25.10
N GLY A 75 1.05 -3.80 26.42
CA GLY A 75 2.07 -4.39 27.29
C GLY A 75 2.20 -5.91 27.18
N LYS A 76 1.10 -6.60 26.85
CA LYS A 76 1.08 -8.04 26.59
C LYS A 76 1.84 -8.47 25.32
N MET A 77 2.15 -7.54 24.41
CA MET A 77 2.92 -7.80 23.19
C MET A 77 4.42 -7.58 23.40
N SER A 78 4.85 -7.06 24.54
CA SER A 78 6.23 -6.84 24.87
C SER A 78 6.67 -7.78 25.99
N PHE A 79 7.82 -8.43 25.81
CA PHE A 79 8.44 -9.25 26.83
C PHE A 79 9.93 -8.90 26.94
N SER A 80 10.43 -8.94 28.17
CA SER A 80 11.83 -8.68 28.45
C SER A 80 12.62 -10.00 28.37
N VAL A 81 13.75 -9.94 27.71
CA VAL A 81 14.71 -11.05 27.65
C VAL A 81 16.06 -10.57 28.14
N ASN A 82 16.73 -11.35 28.99
CA ASN A 82 18.00 -10.99 29.62
C ASN A 82 19.18 -11.87 29.21
N TYR A 83 18.96 -12.88 28.37
CA TYR A 83 20.00 -13.85 28.00
C TYR A 83 21.11 -13.26 27.11
N LEU A 84 20.96 -12.03 26.62
CA LEU A 84 21.96 -11.31 25.84
C LEU A 84 22.84 -10.36 26.67
N GLY A 85 22.80 -10.49 28.02
CA GLY A 85 23.60 -9.67 28.92
C GLY A 85 23.03 -8.29 29.24
N ALA A 86 21.84 -7.98 28.74
CA ALA A 86 21.07 -6.80 29.06
C ALA A 86 19.57 -7.08 28.99
N ASP A 87 18.75 -6.34 29.70
CA ASP A 87 17.30 -6.40 29.58
C ASP A 87 16.86 -5.75 28.25
N ILE A 88 16.45 -6.57 27.31
CA ILE A 88 15.97 -6.15 26.00
C ILE A 88 14.47 -6.40 25.90
N THR A 89 13.70 -5.34 25.67
CA THR A 89 12.27 -5.46 25.39
C THR A 89 12.07 -5.89 23.94
N GLN A 90 11.48 -7.06 23.73
CA GLN A 90 11.11 -7.56 22.41
C GLN A 90 9.61 -7.42 22.18
N VAL A 91 9.25 -6.99 20.96
CA VAL A 91 7.88 -6.93 20.47
C VAL A 91 7.83 -7.72 19.17
N GLY A 92 7.28 -8.90 19.21
CA GLY A 92 7.12 -9.72 18.00
C GLY A 92 7.22 -11.22 18.28
N LEU A 93 6.66 -11.99 17.35
CA LEU A 93 6.53 -13.45 17.47
C LEU A 93 7.85 -14.21 17.23
N ASN A 94 8.79 -13.61 16.50
CA ASN A 94 10.06 -14.25 16.14
C ASN A 94 11.22 -13.62 16.92
N PHE A 95 12.15 -14.44 17.37
CA PHE A 95 13.33 -13.98 18.12
C PHE A 95 14.40 -13.36 17.20
N SER A 96 15.17 -14.16 16.50
CA SER A 96 16.25 -13.69 15.62
C SER A 96 15.70 -13.33 14.23
N ARG A 97 16.14 -12.18 13.68
CA ARG A 97 15.76 -11.71 12.34
C ARG A 97 16.95 -11.12 11.62
N PRO A 98 17.03 -11.25 10.28
CA PRO A 98 18.02 -10.54 9.49
C PRO A 98 17.87 -9.03 9.64
N GLY A 99 18.95 -8.31 9.94
CA GLY A 99 18.96 -6.85 10.04
C GLY A 99 19.30 -6.13 8.74
N ALA A 100 19.64 -6.86 7.67
CA ALA A 100 20.11 -6.27 6.41
C ALA A 100 19.09 -5.28 5.80
N GLN A 101 17.80 -5.60 5.84
CA GLN A 101 16.76 -4.72 5.29
C GLN A 101 16.56 -3.46 6.14
N VAL A 102 16.82 -3.53 7.44
CA VAL A 102 16.79 -2.36 8.33
C VAL A 102 17.92 -1.40 7.94
N LEU A 103 19.13 -1.92 7.76
CA LEU A 103 20.28 -1.13 7.26
C LEU A 103 20.02 -0.61 5.86
N GLY A 104 19.42 -1.41 4.98
CA GLY A 104 19.01 -1.00 3.63
C GLY A 104 18.02 0.15 3.66
N GLN A 105 17.03 0.13 4.55
CA GLN A 105 16.06 1.23 4.69
C GLN A 105 16.72 2.50 5.24
N TYR A 106 17.61 2.35 6.21
CA TYR A 106 18.39 3.47 6.75
C TYR A 106 19.27 4.10 5.66
N TYR A 107 19.96 3.27 4.86
CA TYR A 107 20.74 3.73 3.72
C TYR A 107 19.89 4.51 2.71
N GLN A 108 18.68 3.99 2.38
CA GLN A 108 17.78 4.70 1.47
C GLN A 108 17.32 6.05 2.03
N PHE A 109 17.07 6.14 3.33
CA PHE A 109 16.72 7.41 3.96
C PHE A 109 17.84 8.44 3.84
N ILE A 110 19.09 8.04 4.10
CA ILE A 110 20.24 8.94 3.99
C ILE A 110 20.52 9.32 2.53
N ARG A 111 20.47 8.32 1.63
CA ARG A 111 20.82 8.51 0.21
C ARG A 111 19.81 9.39 -0.52
N LEU A 112 18.53 9.13 -0.33
CA LEU A 112 17.46 9.80 -1.08
C LEU A 112 16.94 11.04 -0.36
N GLY A 113 16.87 10.99 0.96
CA GLY A 113 16.20 12.00 1.73
C GLY A 113 14.74 12.19 1.31
N PHE A 114 14.14 13.28 1.73
CA PHE A 114 12.75 13.60 1.38
C PHE A 114 12.57 13.82 -0.12
N GLU A 115 13.42 14.62 -0.73
CA GLU A 115 13.32 14.99 -2.16
C GLU A 115 13.54 13.80 -3.08
N GLY A 116 14.49 12.91 -2.77
CA GLY A 116 14.70 11.70 -3.56
C GLY A 116 13.51 10.73 -3.52
N TYR A 117 12.93 10.51 -2.33
CA TYR A 117 11.69 9.74 -2.23
C TYR A 117 10.55 10.39 -3.01
N LYS A 118 10.37 11.71 -2.88
CA LYS A 118 9.36 12.47 -3.61
C LYS A 118 9.48 12.25 -5.12
N GLN A 119 10.68 12.45 -5.68
CA GLN A 119 10.93 12.26 -7.11
C GLN A 119 10.61 10.83 -7.59
N VAL A 120 11.00 9.81 -6.82
CA VAL A 120 10.70 8.41 -7.16
C VAL A 120 9.20 8.16 -7.18
N GLN A 121 8.47 8.67 -6.16
CA GLN A 121 7.03 8.46 -6.07
C GLN A 121 6.27 9.27 -7.12
N GLU A 122 6.69 10.50 -7.41
CA GLU A 122 6.11 11.34 -8.47
C GLU A 122 6.27 10.69 -9.85
N ASN A 123 7.44 10.12 -10.15
CA ASN A 123 7.67 9.39 -11.39
C ASN A 123 6.75 8.15 -11.50
N SER A 124 6.66 7.36 -10.44
CA SER A 124 5.75 6.20 -10.41
C SER A 124 4.29 6.61 -10.59
N MET A 125 3.88 7.74 -10.00
CA MET A 125 2.54 8.31 -10.16
C MET A 125 2.27 8.78 -11.60
N ALA A 126 3.24 9.44 -12.22
CA ALA A 126 3.10 9.92 -13.60
C ALA A 126 2.88 8.76 -14.57
N ILE A 127 3.63 7.66 -14.41
CA ILE A 127 3.46 6.45 -15.23
C ILE A 127 2.13 5.76 -14.93
N ALA A 128 1.72 5.69 -13.67
CA ALA A 128 0.43 5.10 -13.31
C ALA A 128 -0.77 5.88 -13.91
N ARG A 129 -0.70 7.23 -13.89
CA ARG A 129 -1.72 8.07 -14.53
C ARG A 129 -1.76 7.86 -16.03
N TYR A 130 -0.59 7.80 -16.66
CA TYR A 130 -0.50 7.52 -18.08
C TYR A 130 -1.16 6.19 -18.45
N LEU A 131 -0.78 5.09 -17.77
CA LEU A 131 -1.39 3.78 -18.02
C LEU A 131 -2.90 3.77 -17.76
N HIS A 132 -3.35 4.45 -16.71
CA HIS A 132 -4.76 4.59 -16.41
C HIS A 132 -5.52 5.29 -17.55
N GLU A 133 -4.95 6.36 -18.12
CA GLU A 133 -5.53 7.09 -19.23
C GLU A 133 -5.55 6.24 -20.51
N GLU A 134 -4.44 5.59 -20.87
CA GLU A 134 -4.35 4.78 -22.08
C GLU A 134 -5.25 3.54 -22.03
N ILE A 135 -5.28 2.82 -20.93
CA ILE A 135 -6.19 1.67 -20.75
C ILE A 135 -7.65 2.13 -20.78
N GLY A 136 -7.96 3.28 -20.19
CA GLY A 136 -9.29 3.85 -20.20
C GLY A 136 -9.82 4.26 -21.60
N LYS A 137 -8.93 4.44 -22.59
CA LYS A 137 -9.30 4.68 -24.00
C LYS A 137 -9.63 3.39 -24.75
N MET A 138 -9.23 2.24 -24.24
CA MET A 138 -9.49 0.95 -24.89
C MET A 138 -10.94 0.51 -24.62
N LYS A 139 -11.74 0.32 -25.68
CA LYS A 139 -13.18 0.05 -25.59
C LYS A 139 -13.65 -1.06 -24.63
N PRO A 140 -12.94 -2.21 -24.47
CA PRO A 140 -13.41 -3.25 -23.57
C PRO A 140 -13.20 -2.92 -22.09
N PHE A 141 -12.42 -1.88 -21.72
CA PHE A 141 -12.01 -1.63 -20.36
C PHE A 141 -12.61 -0.37 -19.77
N VAL A 142 -12.83 -0.42 -18.47
CA VAL A 142 -13.21 0.72 -17.65
C VAL A 142 -12.34 0.75 -16.39
N ASN A 143 -11.89 1.93 -16.03
CA ASN A 143 -11.13 2.11 -14.80
C ASN A 143 -12.04 1.99 -13.58
N TYR A 144 -11.58 1.28 -12.57
CA TYR A 144 -12.27 1.17 -11.29
C TYR A 144 -11.80 2.30 -10.37
N GLY A 145 -12.51 3.43 -10.43
CA GLY A 145 -12.15 4.68 -9.76
C GLY A 145 -11.92 5.81 -10.75
N LYS A 146 -12.20 7.03 -10.30
CA LYS A 146 -12.10 8.23 -11.15
C LYS A 146 -10.69 8.78 -11.25
N GLU A 147 -9.88 8.56 -10.21
CA GLU A 147 -8.56 9.16 -10.08
C GLU A 147 -7.53 8.14 -9.60
N VAL A 148 -6.30 8.31 -10.07
CA VAL A 148 -5.13 7.58 -9.57
C VAL A 148 -4.53 8.38 -8.42
N VAL A 149 -4.72 7.90 -7.20
CA VAL A 149 -4.20 8.54 -5.98
C VAL A 149 -2.93 7.86 -5.44
N ASN A 150 -2.61 6.68 -5.96
CA ASN A 150 -1.39 5.92 -5.65
C ASN A 150 -0.80 5.39 -6.96
N PRO A 151 0.48 5.01 -7.01
CA PRO A 151 1.07 4.33 -8.16
C PRO A 151 0.53 2.90 -8.35
N LEU A 152 -0.73 2.71 -8.03
CA LEU A 152 -1.49 1.48 -8.14
C LEU A 152 -2.90 1.83 -8.56
N PHE A 153 -3.42 1.17 -9.59
CA PHE A 153 -4.79 1.33 -10.01
C PHE A 153 -5.41 0.00 -10.46
N ILE A 154 -6.71 -0.01 -10.52
CA ILE A 154 -7.53 -1.19 -10.85
C ILE A 154 -8.41 -0.84 -12.04
N TRP A 155 -8.60 -1.80 -12.93
CA TRP A 155 -9.49 -1.70 -14.07
C TRP A 155 -10.23 -3.02 -14.30
N MET A 156 -11.32 -2.97 -15.03
CA MET A 156 -12.18 -4.10 -15.28
C MET A 156 -12.69 -4.09 -16.72
N MET A 157 -13.25 -5.20 -17.17
CA MET A 157 -13.99 -5.24 -18.42
C MET A 157 -15.34 -4.54 -18.23
N CYS A 158 -15.76 -3.70 -19.16
CA CYS A 158 -17.09 -3.11 -19.09
C CYS A 158 -18.18 -4.19 -19.24
N SER A 159 -19.33 -3.98 -18.61
CA SER A 159 -20.39 -5.00 -18.50
C SER A 159 -20.85 -5.56 -19.86
N THR A 160 -20.96 -4.71 -20.87
CA THR A 160 -21.37 -5.11 -22.22
C THR A 160 -20.39 -6.11 -22.84
N TYR A 161 -19.09 -5.83 -22.72
CA TYR A 161 -18.07 -6.75 -23.22
C TYR A 161 -17.94 -7.99 -22.34
N ALA A 162 -18.07 -7.89 -21.04
CA ALA A 162 -18.01 -9.04 -20.15
C ALA A 162 -19.09 -10.09 -20.45
N GLN A 163 -20.28 -9.67 -20.90
CA GLN A 163 -21.38 -10.55 -21.27
C GLN A 163 -21.26 -11.17 -22.66
N THR A 164 -20.58 -10.52 -23.58
CA THR A 164 -20.53 -10.92 -25.00
C THR A 164 -19.16 -11.45 -25.45
N SER A 165 -18.13 -11.21 -24.67
CA SER A 165 -16.76 -11.61 -24.99
C SER A 165 -16.57 -13.14 -24.89
N LYS A 166 -15.75 -13.68 -25.79
CA LYS A 166 -15.30 -15.07 -25.74
C LYS A 166 -14.05 -15.25 -24.87
N TRP A 167 -13.57 -14.21 -24.23
CA TRP A 167 -12.39 -14.22 -23.37
C TRP A 167 -12.68 -13.44 -22.08
N THR A 168 -11.93 -13.72 -21.05
CA THR A 168 -12.03 -13.14 -19.71
C THR A 168 -10.77 -12.35 -19.36
N LEU A 169 -10.80 -11.60 -18.25
CA LEU A 169 -9.59 -10.96 -17.72
C LEU A 169 -8.53 -11.98 -17.24
N PHE A 170 -8.92 -13.20 -16.90
CA PHE A 170 -7.98 -14.27 -16.59
C PHE A 170 -7.24 -14.74 -17.85
N ASP A 171 -7.93 -14.85 -19.00
CA ASP A 171 -7.28 -15.15 -20.28
C ASP A 171 -6.30 -14.05 -20.69
N LEU A 172 -6.66 -12.78 -20.43
CA LEU A 172 -5.77 -11.66 -20.68
C LEU A 172 -4.53 -11.69 -19.74
N GLN A 173 -4.72 -12.01 -18.46
CA GLN A 173 -3.61 -12.23 -17.54
C GLN A 173 -2.63 -13.27 -18.08
N ASP A 174 -3.15 -14.41 -18.58
CA ASP A 174 -2.30 -15.48 -19.11
C ASP A 174 -1.56 -15.03 -20.38
N LYS A 175 -2.20 -14.24 -21.23
CA LYS A 175 -1.56 -13.67 -22.42
C LYS A 175 -0.48 -12.65 -22.06
N LEU A 176 -0.73 -11.77 -21.09
CA LEU A 176 0.27 -10.83 -20.58
C LEU A 176 1.46 -11.59 -19.98
N LYS A 177 1.21 -12.66 -19.22
CA LYS A 177 2.26 -13.50 -18.63
C LYS A 177 3.14 -14.18 -19.71
N GLN A 178 2.55 -14.65 -20.82
CA GLN A 178 3.29 -15.20 -21.96
C GLN A 178 4.25 -14.17 -22.59
N ASN A 179 3.94 -12.88 -22.45
CA ASN A 179 4.78 -11.76 -22.91
C ASN A 179 5.65 -11.15 -21.80
N GLY A 180 5.79 -11.84 -20.66
CA GLY A 180 6.66 -11.42 -19.57
C GLY A 180 6.03 -10.44 -18.55
N TRP A 181 4.73 -10.12 -18.69
CA TRP A 181 4.04 -9.20 -17.81
C TRP A 181 3.17 -9.92 -16.79
N MET A 182 3.41 -9.67 -15.50
CA MET A 182 2.60 -10.22 -14.42
C MET A 182 1.59 -9.18 -13.93
N VAL A 183 0.42 -9.15 -14.55
CA VAL A 183 -0.72 -8.30 -14.18
C VAL A 183 -1.84 -9.20 -13.66
N PRO A 184 -2.07 -9.26 -12.32
CA PRO A 184 -3.03 -10.20 -11.75
C PRO A 184 -4.47 -9.80 -12.03
N ALA A 185 -5.28 -10.79 -12.43
CA ALA A 185 -6.73 -10.75 -12.44
C ALA A 185 -7.27 -11.45 -11.18
N TYR A 186 -8.31 -10.93 -10.57
CA TYR A 186 -8.96 -11.54 -9.41
C TYR A 186 -10.39 -11.05 -9.24
N THR A 187 -11.21 -11.85 -8.55
CA THR A 187 -12.57 -11.46 -8.18
C THR A 187 -12.57 -10.49 -7.01
N MET A 188 -13.56 -9.62 -6.97
CA MET A 188 -13.77 -8.74 -5.83
C MET A 188 -14.24 -9.54 -4.59
N PRO A 189 -14.21 -8.94 -3.38
CA PRO A 189 -14.65 -9.60 -2.15
C PRO A 189 -16.11 -10.03 -2.15
N LYS A 190 -16.50 -10.81 -1.13
CA LYS A 190 -17.86 -11.27 -0.88
C LYS A 190 -18.89 -10.15 -1.06
N ASN A 191 -20.01 -10.49 -1.69
CA ASN A 191 -21.14 -9.66 -2.13
C ASN A 191 -20.93 -8.85 -3.43
N ILE A 192 -19.72 -8.89 -4.04
CA ILE A 192 -19.39 -8.31 -5.34
C ILE A 192 -18.43 -9.21 -6.13
N GLU A 193 -18.44 -10.52 -5.89
CA GLU A 193 -17.56 -11.54 -6.52
C GLU A 193 -17.78 -11.68 -8.02
N ASP A 194 -18.94 -11.26 -8.50
CA ASP A 194 -19.29 -11.18 -9.92
C ASP A 194 -18.38 -10.23 -10.70
N ARG A 195 -17.69 -9.34 -10.02
CA ARG A 195 -16.75 -8.40 -10.63
C ARG A 195 -15.34 -8.95 -10.61
N VAL A 196 -14.80 -9.15 -11.81
CA VAL A 196 -13.39 -9.46 -12.00
C VAL A 196 -12.64 -8.19 -12.36
N VAL A 197 -11.51 -7.97 -11.71
CA VAL A 197 -10.66 -6.80 -11.92
C VAL A 197 -9.22 -7.21 -12.21
N MET A 198 -8.47 -6.34 -12.85
CA MET A 198 -7.01 -6.43 -12.95
C MET A 198 -6.36 -5.26 -12.23
N ARG A 199 -5.19 -5.50 -11.65
CA ARG A 199 -4.45 -4.50 -10.90
C ARG A 199 -3.05 -4.29 -11.45
N ILE A 200 -2.73 -3.05 -11.77
CA ILE A 200 -1.37 -2.63 -12.10
C ILE A 200 -0.74 -1.92 -10.90
N VAL A 201 0.49 -2.31 -10.57
CA VAL A 201 1.30 -1.70 -9.53
C VAL A 201 2.57 -1.17 -10.19
N VAL A 202 2.65 0.15 -10.33
CA VAL A 202 3.84 0.82 -10.87
C VAL A 202 4.85 0.99 -9.74
N ARG A 203 6.02 0.40 -9.91
CA ARG A 203 7.11 0.44 -8.92
C ARG A 203 8.33 1.16 -9.49
N GLN A 204 9.24 1.51 -8.60
CA GLN A 204 10.56 2.00 -9.01
C GLN A 204 11.21 1.06 -10.05
N GLY A 205 11.80 1.64 -11.07
CA GLY A 205 12.43 0.90 -12.18
C GLY A 205 11.49 0.57 -13.33
N PHE A 206 10.18 0.79 -13.18
CA PHE A 206 9.25 0.73 -14.30
C PHE A 206 9.29 2.07 -15.05
N SER A 207 9.75 2.03 -16.30
CA SER A 207 9.92 3.22 -17.13
C SER A 207 8.69 3.52 -18.00
N ARG A 208 8.68 4.69 -18.61
CA ARG A 208 7.65 5.05 -19.59
C ARG A 208 7.69 4.12 -20.80
N ASP A 209 8.87 3.82 -21.32
CA ASP A 209 9.05 2.90 -22.46
C ASP A 209 8.55 1.48 -22.18
N MET A 210 8.54 1.08 -20.91
CA MET A 210 7.93 -0.20 -20.51
C MET A 210 6.39 -0.13 -20.45
N ALA A 211 5.84 1.06 -20.33
CA ALA A 211 4.41 1.28 -20.28
C ALA A 211 3.80 1.42 -21.68
N ASP A 212 4.56 1.90 -22.66
CA ASP A 212 4.19 1.98 -24.07
C ASP A 212 4.22 0.60 -24.74
#